data_96369fc906d4ac5c72e13a1898beaa88
#
_entry.id   96369fc906d4ac5c72e13a1898beaa88
#
_cell.length_a   1.000
_cell.length_b   1.000
_cell.length_c   1.000
_cell.angle_alpha   90.00
_cell.angle_beta   90.00
_cell.angle_gamma   90.00
#
_symmetry.space_group_name_H-M   'P 1'
#
loop_
_entity.id
_entity.type
_entity.pdbx_description
1 polymer ?
#
loop_
_entity_poly.entity_id
_entity_poly.type
_entity_poly.pdbx_seq_one_letter_code
_entity_poly.pdbx_strand_id
1 'polypeptide(L)'
;GFCLVGSEMCIRDRSKAPLRIGLAGGGTDVSPYSDLYGGAILNATINMYAYATIEPLENGKIILEAVDRKEKCEFEMQEKLPIDGMLDLLKGVYNHIVKHFVKKPLSFKLTTHTDSPAGSGMGTSSTLVAAILGAFVEWLNLPLGEYDLAHLAYQIERVDLAMAGGKQDQYACLLYTSPSPRDRSL
;
A
#
# COMPACT_ATOMS: atom_id res chain seq x y z
N GLY A 1 19.92 -9.41 5.00
CA GLY A 1 20.95 -9.43 4.01
C GLY A 1 20.39 -9.18 2.62
N PHE A 2 20.62 -7.99 2.09
CA PHE A 2 20.37 -7.72 0.68
C PHE A 2 21.43 -8.45 -0.15
N CYS A 3 21.05 -9.40 -0.96
CA CYS A 3 21.95 -10.03 -1.92
C CYS A 3 21.93 -9.19 -3.20
N LEU A 4 22.96 -8.37 -3.37
CA LEU A 4 23.30 -7.76 -4.66
C LEU A 4 24.02 -8.83 -5.50
N VAL A 5 23.32 -9.42 -6.45
CA VAL A 5 23.97 -10.14 -7.56
C VAL A 5 23.81 -9.25 -8.78
N GLY A 6 24.93 -8.71 -9.23
CA GLY A 6 25.02 -7.88 -10.42
C GLY A 6 24.81 -8.68 -11.69
N SER A 7 24.19 -8.08 -12.60
CA SER A 7 24.39 -7.77 -14.00
C SER A 7 23.04 -7.63 -14.72
N GLU A 8 22.92 -6.52 -15.43
CA GLU A 8 21.89 -6.17 -16.42
C GLU A 8 20.45 -6.02 -15.91
N MET A 9 20.23 -4.87 -15.34
CA MET A 9 19.12 -3.93 -15.55
C MET A 9 17.73 -4.51 -15.79
N CYS A 10 17.22 -5.23 -14.81
CA CYS A 10 15.81 -5.17 -14.47
C CYS A 10 15.74 -4.82 -12.99
N ILE A 11 15.79 -3.53 -12.66
CA ILE A 11 15.53 -3.08 -11.29
C ILE A 11 14.04 -3.36 -11.05
N ARG A 12 13.78 -4.44 -10.31
CA ARG A 12 12.45 -4.81 -9.84
C ARG A 12 12.39 -4.47 -8.37
N ASP A 13 11.80 -3.34 -8.06
CA ASP A 13 11.57 -2.99 -6.67
C ASP A 13 10.37 -3.77 -6.15
N ARG A 14 10.61 -4.56 -5.10
CA ARG A 14 9.60 -5.43 -4.49
C ARG A 14 9.35 -5.02 -3.07
N SER A 15 8.08 -4.90 -2.74
CA SER A 15 7.61 -4.68 -1.38
C SER A 15 6.58 -5.72 -1.00
N LYS A 16 6.52 -6.04 0.30
CA LYS A 16 5.45 -6.85 0.88
C LYS A 16 5.00 -6.25 2.21
N ALA A 17 3.71 -6.36 2.48
CA ALA A 17 3.12 -5.95 3.74
C ALA A 17 2.26 -7.09 4.31
N PRO A 18 2.33 -7.37 5.64
CA PRO A 18 1.55 -8.46 6.23
C PRO A 18 0.07 -8.08 6.36
N LEU A 19 -0.80 -9.04 6.14
CA LEU A 19 -2.20 -8.95 6.49
C LEU A 19 -2.40 -9.04 8.00
N ARG A 20 -3.58 -8.68 8.48
CA ARG A 20 -3.91 -8.69 9.92
C ARG A 20 -5.24 -9.35 10.22
N ILE A 21 -5.40 -9.84 11.43
CA ILE A 21 -6.68 -10.21 12.02
C ILE A 21 -7.03 -9.25 13.16
N GLY A 22 -8.27 -8.79 13.18
CA GLY A 22 -8.80 -7.99 14.30
C GLY A 22 -9.28 -8.93 15.41
N LEU A 23 -8.77 -8.74 16.62
CA LEU A 23 -9.10 -9.55 17.79
C LEU A 23 -10.16 -8.88 18.65
N ALA A 24 -10.07 -7.55 18.82
CA ALA A 24 -11.04 -6.76 19.59
C ALA A 24 -11.03 -5.28 19.17
N GLY A 25 -12.09 -4.55 19.50
CA GLY A 25 -12.20 -3.11 19.32
C GLY A 25 -12.46 -2.65 17.88
N GLY A 26 -12.69 -3.55 16.93
CA GLY A 26 -12.94 -3.20 15.53
C GLY A 26 -14.11 -2.23 15.38
N GLY A 27 -13.90 -1.18 14.54
CA GLY A 27 -14.86 -0.11 14.33
C GLY A 27 -14.75 1.08 15.28
N THR A 28 -13.99 0.97 16.40
CA THR A 28 -13.77 2.11 17.30
C THR A 28 -12.79 3.13 16.70
N ASP A 29 -12.09 2.79 15.63
CA ASP A 29 -11.16 3.63 14.87
C ASP A 29 -11.81 4.41 13.72
N VAL A 30 -13.12 4.24 13.54
CA VAL A 30 -13.89 4.90 12.47
C VAL A 30 -14.49 6.20 12.97
N SER A 31 -14.35 7.28 12.17
CA SER A 31 -15.05 8.55 12.42
C SER A 31 -16.58 8.36 12.26
N PRO A 32 -17.44 9.02 13.07
CA PRO A 32 -17.10 10.00 14.12
C PRO A 32 -16.80 9.39 15.49
N TYR A 33 -16.88 8.06 15.66
CA TYR A 33 -16.70 7.43 16.97
C TYR A 33 -15.30 7.71 17.54
N SER A 34 -14.26 7.47 16.75
CA SER A 34 -12.88 7.71 17.16
C SER A 34 -12.58 9.16 17.55
N ASP A 35 -13.27 10.10 16.89
CA ASP A 35 -13.06 11.53 17.10
C ASP A 35 -13.72 12.04 18.38
N LEU A 36 -14.83 11.40 18.78
CA LEU A 36 -15.62 11.81 19.96
C LEU A 36 -15.21 11.06 21.23
N TYR A 37 -14.87 9.78 21.11
CA TYR A 37 -14.68 8.88 22.26
C TYR A 37 -13.28 8.25 22.32
N GLY A 38 -12.47 8.50 21.31
CA GLY A 38 -11.24 7.74 21.11
C GLY A 38 -11.52 6.31 20.64
N GLY A 39 -10.47 5.62 20.20
CA GLY A 39 -10.57 4.23 19.74
C GLY A 39 -9.42 3.38 20.29
N ALA A 40 -9.70 2.11 20.55
CA ALA A 40 -8.67 1.13 20.91
C ALA A 40 -8.93 -0.19 20.18
N ILE A 41 -7.93 -0.66 19.46
CA ILE A 41 -8.02 -1.90 18.69
C ILE A 41 -6.89 -2.82 19.09
N LEU A 42 -7.23 -4.09 19.25
CA LEU A 42 -6.28 -5.18 19.35
C LEU A 42 -6.31 -5.96 18.05
N ASN A 43 -5.19 -6.00 17.36
CA ASN A 43 -5.00 -6.80 16.16
C ASN A 43 -3.67 -7.56 16.20
N ALA A 44 -3.50 -8.52 15.31
CA ALA A 44 -2.26 -9.24 15.12
C ALA A 44 -1.99 -9.38 13.61
N THR A 45 -0.75 -9.17 13.20
CA THR A 45 -0.31 -9.50 11.85
C THR A 45 -0.19 -11.01 11.69
N ILE A 46 -0.41 -11.50 10.48
CA ILE A 46 -0.38 -12.92 10.16
C ILE A 46 0.63 -13.19 9.04
N ASN A 47 1.01 -14.44 8.86
CA ASN A 47 1.94 -14.87 7.81
C ASN A 47 1.22 -15.04 6.45
N MET A 48 0.48 -14.00 6.06
CA MET A 48 -0.10 -13.80 4.74
C MET A 48 0.17 -12.36 4.33
N TYR A 49 0.45 -12.12 3.07
CA TYR A 49 0.98 -10.84 2.62
C TYR A 49 0.25 -10.31 1.39
N ALA A 50 0.31 -9.00 1.23
CA ALA A 50 0.15 -8.32 -0.05
C ALA A 50 1.54 -8.00 -0.61
N TYR A 51 1.70 -8.17 -1.91
CA TYR A 51 2.95 -7.97 -2.64
C TYR A 51 2.76 -6.93 -3.73
N ALA A 52 3.75 -6.09 -3.92
CA ALA A 52 3.83 -5.16 -5.03
C ALA A 52 5.24 -5.22 -5.66
N THR A 53 5.30 -5.22 -6.98
CA THR A 53 6.53 -5.19 -7.76
C THR A 53 6.43 -4.10 -8.79
N ILE A 54 7.41 -3.20 -8.85
CA ILE A 54 7.53 -2.15 -9.85
C ILE A 54 8.69 -2.49 -10.80
N GLU A 55 8.41 -2.41 -12.09
CA GLU A 55 9.38 -2.55 -13.17
C GLU A 55 9.36 -1.24 -13.98
N PRO A 56 10.40 -0.39 -13.91
CA PRO A 56 10.51 0.78 -14.76
C PRO A 56 10.46 0.41 -16.24
N LEU A 57 9.78 1.23 -17.03
CA LEU A 57 9.69 1.05 -18.49
C LEU A 57 10.20 2.30 -19.21
N GLU A 58 10.76 2.11 -20.40
CA GLU A 58 11.24 3.21 -21.25
C GLU A 58 10.30 3.50 -22.44
N ASN A 59 9.20 2.77 -22.54
CA ASN A 59 8.28 2.82 -23.68
C ASN A 59 7.14 3.83 -23.54
N GLY A 60 7.16 4.65 -22.49
CA GLY A 60 6.11 5.66 -22.26
C GLY A 60 4.76 5.09 -21.82
N LYS A 61 4.71 3.86 -21.29
CA LYS A 61 3.48 3.21 -20.87
C LYS A 61 3.39 3.02 -19.36
N ILE A 62 2.18 2.93 -18.86
CA ILE A 62 1.83 2.55 -17.50
C ILE A 62 1.02 1.25 -17.59
N ILE A 63 1.53 0.18 -16.97
CA ILE A 63 0.87 -1.12 -16.94
C ILE A 63 0.56 -1.47 -15.49
N LEU A 64 -0.72 -1.67 -15.17
CA LEU A 64 -1.19 -2.07 -13.85
C LEU A 64 -1.78 -3.47 -13.95
N GLU A 65 -1.32 -4.41 -13.11
CA GLU A 65 -1.73 -5.80 -13.14
C GLU A 65 -1.96 -6.33 -11.71
N ALA A 66 -3.17 -6.81 -11.43
CA ALA A 66 -3.51 -7.56 -10.23
C ALA A 66 -3.66 -9.04 -10.59
N VAL A 67 -2.65 -9.84 -10.25
CA VAL A 67 -2.54 -11.24 -10.68
C VAL A 67 -3.63 -12.11 -10.06
N ASP A 68 -3.91 -11.91 -8.78
CA ASP A 68 -4.95 -12.61 -8.02
C ASP A 68 -6.36 -12.35 -8.54
N ARG A 69 -6.60 -11.15 -9.09
CA ARG A 69 -7.89 -10.76 -9.67
C ARG A 69 -7.98 -10.98 -11.17
N LYS A 70 -6.87 -11.33 -11.82
CA LYS A 70 -6.75 -11.45 -13.28
C LYS A 70 -7.18 -10.17 -14.02
N GLU A 71 -6.92 -9.03 -13.40
CA GLU A 71 -7.22 -7.71 -13.94
C GLU A 71 -5.95 -7.03 -14.42
N LYS A 72 -6.02 -6.38 -15.58
CA LYS A 72 -4.91 -5.64 -16.17
C LYS A 72 -5.42 -4.40 -16.90
N CYS A 73 -4.74 -3.27 -16.68
CA CYS A 73 -4.96 -2.02 -17.40
C CYS A 73 -3.65 -1.53 -17.99
N GLU A 74 -3.74 -0.91 -19.16
CA GLU A 74 -2.61 -0.27 -19.84
C GLU A 74 -3.00 1.15 -20.25
N PHE A 75 -2.11 2.11 -19.99
CA PHE A 75 -2.29 3.51 -20.31
C PHE A 75 -1.02 4.07 -20.94
N GLU A 76 -1.16 5.08 -21.79
CA GLU A 76 -0.04 5.94 -22.13
C GLU A 76 0.39 6.75 -20.89
N MET A 77 1.67 7.08 -20.81
CA MET A 77 2.23 7.84 -19.70
C MET A 77 1.53 9.20 -19.55
N GLN A 78 0.89 9.42 -18.39
CA GLN A 78 0.11 10.62 -18.09
C GLN A 78 0.17 10.93 -16.60
N GLU A 79 -0.07 12.19 -16.22
CA GLU A 79 0.05 12.64 -14.82
C GLU A 79 -1.06 12.12 -13.91
N LYS A 80 -2.25 11.81 -14.47
CA LYS A 80 -3.41 11.36 -13.70
C LYS A 80 -4.15 10.26 -14.44
N LEU A 81 -4.31 9.13 -13.77
CA LEU A 81 -5.12 8.00 -14.25
C LEU A 81 -6.60 8.18 -13.85
N PRO A 82 -7.55 7.75 -14.68
CA PRO A 82 -8.98 7.82 -14.36
C PRO A 82 -9.32 6.81 -13.24
N ILE A 83 -10.19 7.23 -12.32
CA ILE A 83 -10.78 6.35 -11.30
C ILE A 83 -12.14 5.91 -11.86
N ASP A 84 -12.24 4.67 -12.31
CA ASP A 84 -13.36 4.15 -13.11
C ASP A 84 -13.91 2.80 -12.61
N GLY A 85 -13.47 2.35 -11.44
CA GLY A 85 -13.89 1.11 -10.80
C GLY A 85 -12.95 -0.07 -11.04
N MET A 86 -11.98 0.03 -11.95
CA MET A 86 -11.01 -1.03 -12.21
C MET A 86 -9.64 -0.64 -11.69
N LEU A 87 -9.08 -1.43 -10.77
CA LEU A 87 -7.76 -1.22 -10.16
C LEU A 87 -7.59 0.18 -9.53
N ASP A 88 -8.65 0.75 -8.99
CA ASP A 88 -8.67 2.13 -8.49
C ASP A 88 -7.68 2.37 -7.35
N LEU A 89 -7.40 1.37 -6.52
CA LEU A 89 -6.36 1.47 -5.49
C LEU A 89 -4.98 1.71 -6.09
N LEU A 90 -4.62 0.97 -7.15
CA LEU A 90 -3.34 1.11 -7.83
C LEU A 90 -3.23 2.48 -8.50
N LYS A 91 -4.30 2.90 -9.17
CA LYS A 91 -4.40 4.22 -9.82
C LYS A 91 -4.36 5.37 -8.80
N GLY A 92 -5.03 5.21 -7.67
CA GLY A 92 -5.06 6.19 -6.58
C GLY A 92 -3.68 6.43 -5.99
N VAL A 93 -2.92 5.36 -5.72
CA VAL A 93 -1.53 5.47 -5.24
C VAL A 93 -0.66 6.19 -6.28
N TYR A 94 -0.72 5.79 -7.55
CA TYR A 94 0.02 6.46 -8.63
C TYR A 94 -0.31 7.95 -8.71
N ASN A 95 -1.59 8.30 -8.76
CA ASN A 95 -2.05 9.68 -8.84
C ASN A 95 -1.53 10.51 -7.67
N HIS A 96 -1.55 9.95 -6.46
CA HIS A 96 -1.05 10.62 -5.27
C HIS A 96 0.47 10.84 -5.34
N ILE A 97 1.24 9.83 -5.69
CA ILE A 97 2.71 9.89 -5.82
C ILE A 97 3.11 10.93 -6.87
N VAL A 98 2.49 10.91 -8.05
CA VAL A 98 2.79 11.88 -9.11
C VAL A 98 2.44 13.29 -8.66
N LYS A 99 1.26 13.51 -8.09
CA LYS A 99 0.79 14.83 -7.68
C LYS A 99 1.65 15.47 -6.58
N HIS A 100 2.08 14.70 -5.59
CA HIS A 100 2.69 15.26 -4.38
C HIS A 100 4.21 15.15 -4.34
N PHE A 101 4.79 14.12 -4.94
CA PHE A 101 6.22 13.83 -4.84
C PHE A 101 6.98 14.03 -6.13
N VAL A 102 6.59 13.38 -7.22
CA VAL A 102 7.37 13.33 -8.46
C VAL A 102 7.09 14.50 -9.38
N LYS A 103 5.84 14.95 -9.45
CA LYS A 103 5.34 16.07 -10.29
C LYS A 103 5.66 15.93 -11.78
N LYS A 104 5.79 14.70 -12.24
CA LYS A 104 5.95 14.32 -13.65
C LYS A 104 5.40 12.91 -13.84
N PRO A 105 4.88 12.57 -15.02
CA PRO A 105 4.39 11.23 -15.29
C PRO A 105 5.54 10.21 -15.26
N LEU A 106 5.23 8.98 -14.88
CA LEU A 106 6.16 7.85 -14.79
C LEU A 106 5.76 6.76 -15.78
N SER A 107 6.75 6.05 -16.32
CA SER A 107 6.55 4.88 -17.16
C SER A 107 7.02 3.63 -16.42
N PHE A 108 6.11 2.68 -16.14
CA PHE A 108 6.40 1.50 -15.34
C PHE A 108 5.33 0.42 -15.50
N LYS A 109 5.66 -0.79 -15.07
CA LYS A 109 4.71 -1.85 -14.82
C LYS A 109 4.62 -2.09 -13.31
N LEU A 110 3.41 -2.02 -12.75
CA LEU A 110 3.10 -2.41 -11.37
C LEU A 110 2.35 -3.73 -11.39
N THR A 111 2.93 -4.74 -10.77
CA THR A 111 2.30 -6.04 -10.58
C THR A 111 2.01 -6.26 -9.11
N THR A 112 0.78 -6.63 -8.78
CA THR A 112 0.33 -6.88 -7.42
C THR A 112 -0.24 -8.28 -7.26
N HIS A 113 -0.12 -8.82 -6.04
CA HIS A 113 -0.70 -10.10 -5.63
C HIS A 113 -1.03 -10.06 -4.14
N THR A 114 -2.09 -10.73 -3.73
CA THR A 114 -2.44 -10.91 -2.32
C THR A 114 -2.69 -12.37 -2.01
N ASP A 115 -2.21 -12.84 -0.83
CA ASP A 115 -2.42 -14.22 -0.37
C ASP A 115 -3.86 -14.47 0.08
N SER A 116 -4.65 -13.42 0.24
CA SER A 116 -6.05 -13.49 0.68
C SER A 116 -6.99 -12.83 -0.31
N PRO A 117 -8.16 -13.40 -0.56
CA PRO A 117 -9.16 -12.79 -1.44
C PRO A 117 -9.66 -11.44 -0.89
N ALA A 118 -10.06 -10.56 -1.79
CA ALA A 118 -10.72 -9.31 -1.43
C ALA A 118 -12.00 -9.58 -0.60
N GLY A 119 -12.26 -8.73 0.40
CA GLY A 119 -13.44 -8.89 1.26
C GLY A 119 -13.30 -9.93 2.38
N SER A 120 -12.13 -10.51 2.58
CA SER A 120 -11.84 -11.47 3.66
C SER A 120 -11.88 -10.88 5.07
N GLY A 121 -11.99 -9.56 5.21
CA GLY A 121 -11.93 -8.87 6.50
C GLY A 121 -10.52 -8.75 7.11
N MET A 122 -9.48 -9.13 6.38
CA MET A 122 -8.08 -9.14 6.84
C MET A 122 -7.30 -7.86 6.49
N GLY A 123 -7.98 -6.78 6.09
CA GLY A 123 -7.33 -5.52 5.73
C GLY A 123 -6.62 -5.54 4.37
N THR A 124 -7.02 -6.45 3.46
CA THR A 124 -6.35 -6.72 2.18
C THR A 124 -6.14 -5.45 1.35
N SER A 125 -7.15 -4.57 1.23
CA SER A 125 -7.05 -3.32 0.46
C SER A 125 -5.97 -2.40 1.00
N SER A 126 -6.02 -2.10 2.29
CA SER A 126 -5.06 -1.18 2.94
C SER A 126 -3.64 -1.74 2.97
N THR A 127 -3.52 -3.05 3.18
CA THR A 127 -2.23 -3.74 3.10
C THR A 127 -1.65 -3.70 1.69
N LEU A 128 -2.50 -3.80 0.66
CA LEU A 128 -2.08 -3.67 -0.73
C LEU A 128 -1.58 -2.24 -1.02
N VAL A 129 -2.30 -1.22 -0.56
CA VAL A 129 -1.85 0.19 -0.68
C VAL A 129 -0.51 0.40 0.00
N ALA A 130 -0.32 -0.16 1.21
CA ALA A 130 0.96 -0.09 1.92
C ALA A 130 2.10 -0.77 1.15
N ALA A 131 1.87 -1.95 0.57
CA ALA A 131 2.86 -2.64 -0.24
C ALA A 131 3.22 -1.84 -1.51
N ILE A 132 2.23 -1.26 -2.19
CA ILE A 132 2.47 -0.42 -3.37
C ILE A 132 3.27 0.83 -3.02
N LEU A 133 2.90 1.52 -1.93
CA LEU A 133 3.64 2.68 -1.43
C LEU A 133 5.10 2.32 -1.10
N GLY A 134 5.33 1.20 -0.41
CA GLY A 134 6.66 0.70 -0.13
C GLY A 134 7.49 0.50 -1.40
N ALA A 135 6.91 -0.08 -2.46
CA ALA A 135 7.60 -0.26 -3.74
C ALA A 135 7.93 1.08 -4.42
N PHE A 136 7.04 2.07 -4.36
CA PHE A 136 7.33 3.42 -4.88
C PHE A 136 8.41 4.15 -4.07
N VAL A 137 8.41 4.00 -2.75
CA VAL A 137 9.43 4.60 -1.86
C VAL A 137 10.82 4.08 -2.21
N GLU A 138 10.96 2.76 -2.37
CA GLU A 138 12.23 2.14 -2.79
C GLU A 138 12.64 2.62 -4.19
N TRP A 139 11.76 2.50 -5.17
CA TRP A 139 12.06 2.89 -6.55
C TRP A 139 12.47 4.36 -6.70
N LEU A 140 11.76 5.25 -6.03
CA LEU A 140 11.94 6.70 -6.17
C LEU A 140 12.84 7.32 -5.09
N ASN A 141 13.35 6.51 -4.14
CA ASN A 141 14.12 6.95 -2.98
C ASN A 141 13.42 8.09 -2.20
N LEU A 142 12.13 7.91 -1.91
CA LEU A 142 11.35 8.91 -1.18
C LEU A 142 11.73 8.91 0.30
N PRO A 143 11.91 10.08 0.94
CA PRO A 143 12.29 10.17 2.35
C PRO A 143 11.07 10.00 3.28
N LEU A 144 10.41 8.85 3.22
CA LEU A 144 9.21 8.53 3.98
C LEU A 144 9.48 7.38 4.96
N GLY A 145 9.16 7.60 6.24
CA GLY A 145 9.21 6.57 7.27
C GLY A 145 7.90 5.75 7.33
N GLU A 146 7.90 4.71 8.18
CA GLU A 146 6.74 3.81 8.32
C GLU A 146 5.46 4.54 8.74
N TYR A 147 5.57 5.51 9.65
CA TYR A 147 4.43 6.34 10.07
C TYR A 147 3.90 7.23 8.95
N ASP A 148 4.80 7.80 8.14
CA ASP A 148 4.42 8.61 6.99
C ASP A 148 3.69 7.76 5.96
N LEU A 149 4.17 6.53 5.72
CA LEU A 149 3.52 5.57 4.82
C LEU A 149 2.14 5.16 5.31
N ALA A 150 1.97 4.91 6.62
CA ALA A 150 0.68 4.57 7.19
C ALA A 150 -0.33 5.72 7.05
N HIS A 151 0.13 6.94 7.33
CA HIS A 151 -0.69 8.14 7.16
C HIS A 151 -1.05 8.37 5.69
N LEU A 152 -0.09 8.19 4.79
CA LEU A 152 -0.28 8.36 3.35
C LEU A 152 -1.27 7.32 2.80
N ALA A 153 -1.14 6.05 3.20
CA ALA A 153 -2.08 5.00 2.84
C ALA A 153 -3.51 5.37 3.27
N TYR A 154 -3.66 5.86 4.50
CA TYR A 154 -4.95 6.34 5.01
C TYR A 154 -5.50 7.51 4.17
N GLN A 155 -4.68 8.50 3.84
CA GLN A 155 -5.10 9.64 3.01
C GLN A 155 -5.58 9.19 1.63
N ILE A 156 -4.84 8.32 0.96
CA ILE A 156 -5.20 7.83 -0.37
C ILE A 156 -6.54 7.10 -0.33
N GLU A 157 -6.73 6.18 0.62
CA GLU A 157 -7.97 5.40 0.69
C GLU A 157 -9.17 6.24 1.13
N ARG A 158 -9.04 7.06 2.18
CA ARG A 158 -10.17 7.76 2.81
C ARG A 158 -10.49 9.12 2.22
N VAL A 159 -9.46 9.84 1.73
CA VAL A 159 -9.63 11.18 1.18
C VAL A 159 -9.67 11.16 -0.34
N ASP A 160 -8.65 10.59 -0.99
CA ASP A 160 -8.53 10.65 -2.45
C ASP A 160 -9.51 9.72 -3.16
N LEU A 161 -9.72 8.51 -2.62
CA LEU A 161 -10.63 7.50 -3.16
C LEU A 161 -11.99 7.44 -2.44
N ALA A 162 -12.18 8.19 -1.35
CA ALA A 162 -13.40 8.25 -0.55
C ALA A 162 -13.92 6.86 -0.11
N MET A 163 -13.04 5.91 0.14
CA MET A 163 -13.40 4.57 0.60
C MET A 163 -13.76 4.60 2.08
N ALA A 164 -14.80 3.88 2.48
CA ALA A 164 -15.18 3.75 3.87
C ALA A 164 -14.19 2.86 4.67
N GLY A 165 -13.95 3.18 5.94
CA GLY A 165 -13.14 2.37 6.85
C GLY A 165 -12.41 3.17 7.92
N GLY A 166 -11.73 2.45 8.83
CA GLY A 166 -10.94 3.00 9.92
C GLY A 166 -9.46 3.17 9.58
N LYS A 167 -8.65 3.29 10.61
CA LYS A 167 -7.19 3.54 10.55
C LYS A 167 -6.36 2.28 10.81
N GLN A 168 -6.95 1.24 11.40
CA GLN A 168 -6.22 0.09 11.93
C GLN A 168 -5.37 -0.63 10.90
N ASP A 169 -5.87 -0.76 9.68
CA ASP A 169 -5.27 -1.62 8.66
C ASP A 169 -3.94 -1.05 8.18
N GLN A 170 -3.91 0.24 7.89
CA GLN A 170 -2.71 0.94 7.42
C GLN A 170 -1.59 0.94 8.47
N TYR A 171 -1.96 1.11 9.75
CA TYR A 171 -0.98 1.12 10.82
C TYR A 171 -0.50 -0.28 11.21
N ALA A 172 -1.39 -1.28 11.22
CA ALA A 172 -1.03 -2.64 11.57
C ALA A 172 -0.02 -3.26 10.60
N CYS A 173 -0.20 -3.06 9.29
CA CYS A 173 0.68 -3.67 8.29
C CYS A 173 2.06 -3.01 8.16
N LEU A 174 2.22 -1.76 8.60
CA LEU A 174 3.48 -1.02 8.49
C LEU A 174 4.25 -1.00 9.80
N LEU A 175 3.58 -0.99 10.96
CA LEU A 175 4.20 -0.90 12.27
C LEU A 175 4.32 -2.26 12.99
N TYR A 176 4.13 -3.37 12.28
CA TYR A 176 4.16 -4.72 12.85
C TYR A 176 5.50 -5.13 13.47
N THR A 177 6.59 -4.46 13.10
CA THR A 177 7.92 -4.70 13.63
C THR A 177 8.29 -3.79 14.80
N SER A 178 7.42 -2.84 15.16
CA SER A 178 7.67 -1.98 16.32
C SER A 178 7.57 -2.82 17.58
N PRO A 179 8.70 -3.03 18.32
CA PRO A 179 8.61 -3.74 19.59
C PRO A 179 7.69 -2.97 20.53
N SER A 180 6.82 -3.71 21.23
CA SER A 180 6.01 -3.14 22.29
C SER A 180 6.91 -2.38 23.27
N PRO A 181 6.44 -1.27 23.89
CA PRO A 181 7.20 -0.62 24.96
C PRO A 181 7.63 -1.59 26.08
N ARG A 182 6.92 -2.72 26.26
CA ARG A 182 7.28 -3.79 27.20
C ARG A 182 8.43 -4.66 26.70
N ASP A 183 8.66 -4.76 25.41
CA ASP A 183 9.73 -5.57 24.81
C ASP A 183 11.10 -4.86 24.85
N ARG A 184 11.11 -3.54 25.18
CA ARG A 184 12.33 -2.74 25.35
C ARG A 184 12.96 -2.86 26.74
N SER A 185 12.36 -3.63 27.63
CA SER A 185 12.81 -3.79 29.02
C SER A 185 13.53 -5.11 29.31
N LEU A 186 14.03 -5.80 28.28
CA LEU A 186 14.87 -6.98 28.40
C LEU A 186 16.31 -6.67 27.96
#